data_0b916e2eb3edda67c68ad6a9491e91cd
#
_entry.id   0b916e2eb3edda67c68ad6a9491e91cd
#
_cell.length_a   1.000
_cell.length_b   1.000
_cell.length_c   1.000
_cell.angle_alpha   90.00
_cell.angle_beta   90.00
_cell.angle_gamma   90.00
#
_symmetry.space_group_name_H-M   'P 1'
#
loop_
_entity.id
_entity.type
_entity.pdbx_description
1 polymer ?
#
loop_
_entity_poly.entity_id
_entity_poly.type
_entity_poly.pdbx_seq_one_letter_code
_entity_poly.pdbx_strand_id
1 'polypeptide(L)'
;NKTILDEDDALEIGLATYSDGKLVAAGKSSLPATRVVANEPVLYHTTLTQAGKKVGYLVYNNFANGTDDAYNKELIALSNEFSGVSEFILDLRYAQGEGDLENLQLLGSILVPATALGKTCCTLKYNNKQNPQTVTKTFLSSISGGTNLNLEKLYVLVSGETSAAAELLINSLKPYMTVVLVGAKTAGKPYGTTPYVNEAYQWSVNPVTHMYYNANDKADYTSGFAVDYAAAESLSTLATFQEFGNTGELLLSTALKLIE
;
A
#
# COMPACT_ATOMS: atom_id res chain seq x y z
N ASN A 1 21.68 7.39 -4.69
CA ASN A 1 23.14 7.59 -4.67
C ASN A 1 23.77 6.53 -3.78
N LYS A 2 24.55 5.63 -4.39
CA LYS A 2 25.17 4.50 -3.69
C LYS A 2 26.05 4.96 -2.52
N THR A 3 26.77 6.06 -2.70
CA THR A 3 27.65 6.65 -1.68
C THR A 3 26.93 7.00 -0.37
N ILE A 4 25.69 7.48 -0.44
CA ILE A 4 24.90 7.84 0.76
C ILE A 4 24.49 6.60 1.56
N LEU A 5 24.36 5.44 0.91
CA LEU A 5 23.89 4.22 1.55
C LEU A 5 25.02 3.36 2.13
N ASP A 6 26.27 3.59 1.69
CA ASP A 6 27.41 2.73 2.02
C ASP A 6 28.37 3.36 3.08
N GLU A 7 28.06 4.57 3.61
CA GLU A 7 28.94 5.24 4.59
C GLU A 7 28.47 5.00 6.03
N ASP A 8 29.39 4.50 6.84
CA ASP A 8 29.21 4.30 8.28
C ASP A 8 29.31 5.60 9.10
N ASP A 9 29.76 6.69 8.46
CA ASP A 9 29.94 7.99 9.10
C ASP A 9 28.70 8.89 9.01
N ALA A 10 28.63 9.88 9.89
CA ALA A 10 27.58 10.90 9.83
C ALA A 10 27.69 11.70 8.53
N LEU A 11 26.58 11.81 7.79
CA LEU A 11 26.50 12.53 6.52
C LEU A 11 25.87 13.90 6.72
N GLU A 12 26.53 14.95 6.22
CA GLU A 12 25.95 16.29 6.17
C GLU A 12 25.19 16.51 4.85
N ILE A 13 23.88 16.80 4.92
CA ILE A 13 23.04 17.11 3.77
C ILE A 13 22.62 18.59 3.76
N GLY A 14 22.67 19.21 2.57
CA GLY A 14 22.12 20.54 2.35
C GLY A 14 20.59 20.48 2.28
N LEU A 15 19.92 21.37 3.02
CA LEU A 15 18.47 21.52 2.99
C LEU A 15 18.08 22.67 2.06
N ALA A 16 16.90 22.60 1.48
CA ALA A 16 16.32 23.65 0.69
C ALA A 16 14.83 23.82 1.01
N THR A 17 14.36 25.04 0.96
CA THR A 17 12.92 25.37 0.95
C THR A 17 12.49 25.77 -0.46
N TYR A 18 11.22 25.58 -0.76
CA TYR A 18 10.64 26.02 -2.02
C TYR A 18 9.96 27.38 -1.79
N SER A 19 10.47 28.43 -2.46
CA SER A 19 9.94 29.80 -2.37
C SER A 19 9.98 30.44 -3.76
N ASP A 20 8.91 31.14 -4.14
CA ASP A 20 8.79 31.90 -5.40
C ASP A 20 9.15 31.06 -6.66
N GLY A 21 8.74 29.80 -6.68
CA GLY A 21 8.99 28.91 -7.82
C GLY A 21 10.42 28.36 -7.89
N LYS A 22 11.25 28.51 -6.85
CA LYS A 22 12.65 28.09 -6.81
C LYS A 22 13.00 27.37 -5.52
N LEU A 23 13.97 26.47 -5.59
CA LEU A 23 14.62 25.90 -4.41
C LEU A 23 15.63 26.91 -3.86
N VAL A 24 15.48 27.29 -2.59
CA VAL A 24 16.37 28.20 -1.87
C VAL A 24 17.05 27.41 -0.75
N ALA A 25 18.37 27.51 -0.65
CA ALA A 25 19.14 26.83 0.38
C ALA A 25 18.63 27.25 1.80
N ALA A 26 18.32 26.25 2.64
CA ALA A 26 17.73 26.45 3.98
C ALA A 26 18.64 25.91 5.11
N GLY A 27 19.94 25.85 4.86
CA GLY A 27 20.91 25.36 5.84
C GLY A 27 21.32 23.92 5.57
N LYS A 28 21.81 23.25 6.63
CA LYS A 28 22.32 21.89 6.57
C LYS A 28 21.78 21.08 7.75
N SER A 29 21.70 19.77 7.56
CA SER A 29 21.39 18.82 8.63
C SER A 29 22.38 17.66 8.59
N SER A 30 22.79 17.20 9.77
CA SER A 30 23.63 16.01 9.89
C SER A 30 22.73 14.79 10.06
N LEU A 31 22.88 13.81 9.18
CA LEU A 31 22.29 12.49 9.35
C LEU A 31 23.25 11.66 10.22
N PRO A 32 22.76 10.95 11.24
CA PRO A 32 23.60 10.05 12.03
C PRO A 32 24.13 8.91 11.15
N ALA A 33 25.12 8.17 11.66
CA ALA A 33 25.59 6.94 11.04
C ALA A 33 24.44 5.98 10.75
N THR A 34 24.64 5.12 9.75
CA THR A 34 23.62 4.16 9.30
C THR A 34 23.12 3.29 10.45
N ARG A 35 21.83 3.03 10.45
CA ARG A 35 21.16 2.13 11.40
C ARG A 35 20.12 1.28 10.69
N VAL A 36 19.85 0.12 11.23
CA VAL A 36 18.72 -0.68 10.78
C VAL A 36 17.44 0.01 11.22
N VAL A 37 16.58 0.31 10.26
CA VAL A 37 15.25 0.86 10.50
C VAL A 37 14.23 -0.20 10.09
N ALA A 38 13.27 -0.52 10.96
CA ALA A 38 12.19 -1.42 10.64
C ALA A 38 11.32 -0.79 9.53
N ASN A 39 11.05 -1.57 8.48
CA ASN A 39 10.10 -1.17 7.45
C ASN A 39 8.70 -1.61 7.89
N GLU A 40 8.10 -0.87 8.80
CA GLU A 40 6.78 -1.17 9.35
C GLU A 40 5.68 -0.91 8.32
N PRO A 41 4.66 -1.80 8.23
CA PRO A 41 3.53 -1.61 7.33
C PRO A 41 2.72 -0.33 7.62
N VAL A 42 2.42 -0.06 8.88
CA VAL A 42 1.64 1.10 9.31
C VAL A 42 2.57 2.30 9.53
N LEU A 43 2.54 3.27 8.64
CA LEU A 43 3.31 4.51 8.80
C LEU A 43 2.55 5.58 9.56
N TYR A 44 1.23 5.65 9.36
CA TYR A 44 0.37 6.65 10.00
C TYR A 44 -1.08 6.20 9.97
N HIS A 45 -1.84 6.50 11.01
CA HIS A 45 -3.28 6.28 11.03
C HIS A 45 -3.98 7.35 11.87
N THR A 46 -5.21 7.64 11.50
CA THR A 46 -6.07 8.57 12.25
C THR A 46 -7.53 8.41 11.82
N THR A 47 -8.41 9.01 12.60
CA THR A 47 -9.80 9.20 12.22
C THR A 47 -10.08 10.68 12.02
N LEU A 48 -10.63 11.03 10.86
CA LEU A 48 -11.01 12.36 10.47
C LEU A 48 -12.54 12.52 10.47
N THR A 49 -13.00 13.76 10.40
CA THR A 49 -14.41 14.07 10.18
C THR A 49 -14.55 14.88 8.89
N GLN A 50 -15.38 14.39 7.97
CA GLN A 50 -15.67 15.07 6.70
C GLN A 50 -17.17 14.97 6.41
N ALA A 51 -17.81 16.10 6.11
CA ALA A 51 -19.25 16.19 5.84
C ALA A 51 -20.13 15.50 6.93
N GLY A 52 -19.71 15.58 8.19
CA GLY A 52 -20.38 14.90 9.31
C GLY A 52 -20.15 13.41 9.43
N LYS A 53 -19.35 12.80 8.55
CA LYS A 53 -19.00 11.40 8.54
C LYS A 53 -17.66 11.16 9.26
N LYS A 54 -17.55 10.01 9.93
CA LYS A 54 -16.31 9.52 10.50
C LYS A 54 -15.51 8.79 9.42
N VAL A 55 -14.32 9.29 9.09
CA VAL A 55 -13.45 8.79 8.00
C VAL A 55 -12.20 8.18 8.60
N GLY A 56 -11.97 6.89 8.36
CA GLY A 56 -10.67 6.26 8.68
C GLY A 56 -9.62 6.66 7.64
N TYR A 57 -8.41 6.95 8.09
CA TYR A 57 -7.25 7.18 7.24
C TYR A 57 -6.09 6.33 7.70
N LEU A 58 -5.54 5.51 6.81
CA LEU A 58 -4.43 4.60 7.07
C LEU A 58 -3.39 4.73 5.96
N VAL A 59 -2.15 5.06 6.32
CA VAL A 59 -0.98 5.00 5.43
C VAL A 59 -0.31 3.65 5.62
N TYR A 60 -0.32 2.84 4.57
CA TYR A 60 0.16 1.45 4.60
C TYR A 60 1.25 1.25 3.56
N ASN A 61 2.47 0.98 4.01
CA ASN A 61 3.67 1.08 3.19
C ASN A 61 4.14 -0.25 2.58
N ASN A 62 3.86 -1.36 3.24
CA ASN A 62 4.22 -2.68 2.74
C ASN A 62 3.31 -3.76 3.33
N PHE A 63 3.44 -4.99 2.83
CA PHE A 63 2.65 -6.13 3.30
C PHE A 63 3.59 -7.14 3.95
N ALA A 64 3.67 -7.13 5.27
CA ALA A 64 4.52 -8.01 6.05
C ALA A 64 3.80 -8.49 7.31
N ASN A 65 4.06 -9.75 7.70
CA ASN A 65 3.51 -10.32 8.95
C ASN A 65 4.27 -9.81 10.18
N GLY A 66 5.56 -9.48 10.02
CA GLY A 66 6.46 -9.13 11.12
C GLY A 66 6.93 -10.35 11.92
N THR A 67 7.92 -10.13 12.79
CA THR A 67 8.39 -11.17 13.71
C THR A 67 7.27 -11.52 14.68
N ASP A 68 7.03 -12.81 14.91
CA ASP A 68 5.96 -13.31 15.78
C ASP A 68 4.57 -12.74 15.43
N ASP A 69 4.35 -12.46 14.14
CA ASP A 69 3.08 -11.94 13.63
C ASP A 69 2.71 -10.53 14.18
N ALA A 70 3.72 -9.75 14.52
CA ALA A 70 3.54 -8.46 15.21
C ALA A 70 2.72 -7.46 14.38
N TYR A 71 2.96 -7.37 13.08
CA TYR A 71 2.25 -6.42 12.21
C TYR A 71 0.81 -6.83 11.93
N ASN A 72 0.50 -8.13 11.86
CA ASN A 72 -0.88 -8.58 11.77
C ASN A 72 -1.64 -8.31 13.08
N LYS A 73 -1.00 -8.47 14.23
CA LYS A 73 -1.61 -8.12 15.55
C LYS A 73 -1.90 -6.62 15.64
N GLU A 74 -0.98 -5.77 15.17
CA GLU A 74 -1.19 -4.33 15.10
C GLU A 74 -2.37 -4.00 14.18
N LEU A 75 -2.43 -4.58 13.00
CA LEU A 75 -3.51 -4.35 12.04
C LEU A 75 -4.87 -4.79 12.59
N ILE A 76 -4.93 -5.90 13.35
CA ILE A 76 -6.12 -6.36 14.08
C ILE A 76 -6.54 -5.31 15.12
N ALA A 77 -5.61 -4.79 15.91
CA ALA A 77 -5.89 -3.76 16.90
C ALA A 77 -6.45 -2.48 16.23
N LEU A 78 -5.81 -2.02 15.15
CA LEU A 78 -6.26 -0.85 14.37
C LEU A 78 -7.66 -1.05 13.78
N SER A 79 -8.02 -2.26 13.36
CA SER A 79 -9.36 -2.54 12.87
C SER A 79 -10.45 -2.25 13.89
N ASN A 80 -10.16 -2.46 15.19
CA ASN A 80 -11.07 -2.13 16.29
C ASN A 80 -11.12 -0.61 16.54
N GLU A 81 -10.01 0.10 16.41
CA GLU A 81 -9.96 1.55 16.55
C GLU A 81 -10.77 2.25 15.44
N PHE A 82 -10.74 1.69 14.24
CA PHE A 82 -11.55 2.17 13.10
C PHE A 82 -13.01 1.72 13.16
N SER A 83 -13.42 0.98 14.16
CA SER A 83 -14.83 0.56 14.30
C SER A 83 -15.78 1.77 14.25
N GLY A 84 -16.82 1.65 13.44
CA GLY A 84 -17.83 2.69 13.27
C GLY A 84 -17.43 3.85 12.33
N VAL A 85 -16.33 3.72 11.55
CA VAL A 85 -16.09 4.62 10.42
C VAL A 85 -17.13 4.34 9.33
N SER A 86 -17.62 5.39 8.68
CA SER A 86 -18.55 5.27 7.55
C SER A 86 -17.87 5.36 6.18
N GLU A 87 -16.68 5.94 6.15
CA GLU A 87 -15.85 6.07 4.95
C GLU A 87 -14.40 5.72 5.31
N PHE A 88 -13.60 5.30 4.32
CA PHE A 88 -12.21 4.94 4.56
C PHE A 88 -11.31 5.39 3.41
N ILE A 89 -10.15 5.93 3.76
CA ILE A 89 -9.08 6.30 2.84
C ILE A 89 -7.85 5.45 3.18
N LEU A 90 -7.44 4.60 2.25
CA LEU A 90 -6.22 3.79 2.34
C LEU A 90 -5.14 4.41 1.48
N ASP A 91 -4.04 4.81 2.08
CA ASP A 91 -2.92 5.43 1.38
C ASP A 91 -1.84 4.39 1.07
N LEU A 92 -1.74 4.02 -0.20
CA LEU A 92 -0.78 3.06 -0.73
C LEU A 92 0.24 3.73 -1.66
N ARG A 93 0.38 5.07 -1.63
CA ARG A 93 1.22 5.81 -2.60
C ARG A 93 2.68 5.35 -2.63
N TYR A 94 3.21 4.80 -1.55
CA TYR A 94 4.58 4.31 -1.45
C TYR A 94 4.67 2.79 -1.24
N ALA A 95 3.54 2.08 -1.29
CA ALA A 95 3.51 0.65 -1.07
C ALA A 95 4.06 -0.13 -2.27
N GLN A 96 5.17 -0.84 -2.04
CA GLN A 96 5.90 -1.58 -3.05
C GLN A 96 6.18 -3.02 -2.61
N GLY A 97 6.56 -3.86 -3.58
CA GLY A 97 7.00 -5.22 -3.31
C GLY A 97 5.88 -6.25 -3.28
N GLU A 98 6.26 -7.53 -3.36
CA GLU A 98 5.29 -8.63 -3.43
C GLU A 98 4.57 -8.85 -2.10
N GLY A 99 5.26 -8.70 -0.98
CA GLY A 99 4.68 -8.82 0.37
C GLY A 99 4.14 -10.20 0.74
N ASP A 100 3.67 -10.30 1.98
CA ASP A 100 3.05 -11.51 2.52
C ASP A 100 1.55 -11.57 2.18
N LEU A 101 1.12 -12.63 1.52
CA LEU A 101 -0.28 -12.80 1.15
C LEU A 101 -1.21 -12.90 2.37
N GLU A 102 -0.73 -13.39 3.51
CA GLU A 102 -1.53 -13.48 4.73
C GLU A 102 -1.86 -12.10 5.29
N ASN A 103 -0.88 -11.20 5.30
CA ASN A 103 -1.09 -9.81 5.69
C ASN A 103 -2.05 -9.09 4.72
N LEU A 104 -1.89 -9.32 3.41
CA LEU A 104 -2.81 -8.79 2.38
C LEU A 104 -4.25 -9.32 2.57
N GLN A 105 -4.41 -10.64 2.83
CA GLN A 105 -5.70 -11.24 3.11
C GLN A 105 -6.36 -10.63 4.35
N LEU A 106 -5.58 -10.39 5.41
CA LEU A 106 -6.07 -9.77 6.64
C LEU A 106 -6.56 -8.35 6.38
N LEU A 107 -5.73 -7.49 5.77
CA LEU A 107 -6.13 -6.11 5.44
C LEU A 107 -7.35 -6.10 4.52
N GLY A 108 -7.36 -6.93 3.48
CA GLY A 108 -8.50 -7.08 2.60
C GLY A 108 -9.77 -7.50 3.35
N SER A 109 -9.66 -8.43 4.30
CA SER A 109 -10.79 -8.90 5.11
C SER A 109 -11.32 -7.85 6.08
N ILE A 110 -10.46 -6.96 6.56
CA ILE A 110 -10.87 -5.80 7.37
C ILE A 110 -11.72 -4.84 6.54
N LEU A 111 -11.38 -4.62 5.28
CA LEU A 111 -11.96 -3.58 4.42
C LEU A 111 -13.22 -4.01 3.66
N VAL A 112 -13.26 -5.25 3.14
CA VAL A 112 -14.36 -5.72 2.29
C VAL A 112 -15.72 -5.68 2.98
N PRO A 113 -16.84 -5.59 2.20
CA PRO A 113 -18.17 -5.84 2.73
C PRO A 113 -18.24 -7.20 3.45
N ALA A 114 -18.96 -7.27 4.56
CA ALA A 114 -19.12 -8.50 5.34
C ALA A 114 -19.60 -9.70 4.48
N THR A 115 -20.38 -9.43 3.43
CA THR A 115 -20.85 -10.42 2.46
C THR A 115 -19.73 -11.03 1.60
N ALA A 116 -18.53 -10.43 1.58
CA ALA A 116 -17.36 -10.93 0.84
C ALA A 116 -16.42 -11.79 1.70
N LEU A 117 -16.59 -11.81 3.01
CA LEU A 117 -15.81 -12.67 3.90
C LEU A 117 -15.93 -14.15 3.48
N GLY A 118 -14.81 -14.86 3.48
CA GLY A 118 -14.70 -16.24 3.00
C GLY A 118 -14.73 -16.42 1.49
N LYS A 119 -15.01 -15.38 0.70
CA LYS A 119 -14.99 -15.45 -0.77
C LYS A 119 -13.57 -15.29 -1.30
N THR A 120 -13.38 -15.57 -2.59
CA THR A 120 -12.09 -15.48 -3.28
C THR A 120 -11.47 -14.09 -3.14
N CYS A 121 -10.30 -14.01 -2.53
CA CYS A 121 -9.46 -12.81 -2.51
C CYS A 121 -8.68 -12.75 -3.82
N CYS A 122 -7.87 -13.76 -4.10
CA CYS A 122 -7.12 -13.87 -5.34
C CYS A 122 -6.87 -15.33 -5.74
N THR A 123 -6.49 -15.51 -7.00
CA THR A 123 -6.07 -16.82 -7.54
C THR A 123 -4.70 -16.66 -8.18
N LEU A 124 -3.73 -17.46 -7.74
CA LEU A 124 -2.40 -17.56 -8.31
C LEU A 124 -2.44 -18.63 -9.41
N LYS A 125 -2.16 -18.25 -10.65
CA LYS A 125 -2.02 -19.21 -11.76
C LYS A 125 -0.55 -19.29 -12.15
N TYR A 126 0.07 -20.43 -11.86
CA TYR A 126 1.48 -20.68 -12.13
C TYR A 126 1.71 -21.01 -13.61
N ASN A 127 2.89 -20.66 -14.12
CA ASN A 127 3.29 -21.00 -15.47
C ASN A 127 3.53 -22.51 -15.64
N ASN A 128 3.67 -22.96 -16.88
CA ASN A 128 3.82 -24.37 -17.21
C ASN A 128 5.29 -24.88 -17.22
N LYS A 129 6.25 -24.11 -16.71
CA LYS A 129 7.68 -24.48 -16.75
C LYS A 129 8.09 -25.39 -15.63
N GLN A 130 7.48 -25.20 -14.46
CA GLN A 130 7.65 -26.07 -13.30
C GLN A 130 6.29 -26.22 -12.64
N ASN A 131 5.93 -27.39 -12.18
CA ASN A 131 4.76 -27.66 -11.35
C ASN A 131 3.55 -26.74 -11.62
N PRO A 132 2.92 -26.78 -12.78
CA PRO A 132 1.78 -25.93 -13.11
C PRO A 132 0.65 -26.20 -12.12
N GLN A 133 0.22 -25.16 -11.41
CA GLN A 133 -0.85 -25.25 -10.41
C GLN A 133 -1.66 -23.95 -10.37
N THR A 134 -2.82 -24.05 -9.79
CA THR A 134 -3.69 -22.92 -9.47
C THR A 134 -3.97 -22.94 -7.97
N VAL A 135 -3.67 -21.85 -7.29
CA VAL A 135 -3.89 -21.70 -5.85
C VAL A 135 -4.85 -20.55 -5.61
N THR A 136 -5.99 -20.82 -4.99
CA THR A 136 -6.96 -19.79 -4.62
C THR A 136 -6.79 -19.43 -3.14
N LYS A 137 -6.74 -18.14 -2.86
CA LYS A 137 -6.77 -17.55 -1.53
C LYS A 137 -8.11 -16.86 -1.33
N THR A 138 -8.68 -16.98 -0.13
CA THR A 138 -9.97 -16.34 0.20
C THR A 138 -9.73 -15.24 1.23
N PHE A 139 -10.60 -14.24 1.28
CA PHE A 139 -10.70 -13.41 2.46
C PHE A 139 -10.97 -14.28 3.69
N LEU A 140 -10.54 -13.85 4.86
CA LEU A 140 -10.83 -14.56 6.11
C LEU A 140 -12.36 -14.63 6.30
N SER A 141 -12.84 -15.73 6.82
CA SER A 141 -14.28 -15.87 7.17
C SER A 141 -14.67 -15.08 8.41
N SER A 142 -13.69 -14.80 9.28
CA SER A 142 -13.81 -13.94 10.45
C SER A 142 -12.44 -13.41 10.84
N ILE A 143 -12.39 -12.26 11.52
CA ILE A 143 -11.15 -11.65 12.01
C ILE A 143 -11.11 -11.88 13.52
N SER A 144 -10.31 -12.84 13.96
CA SER A 144 -10.19 -13.16 15.39
C SER A 144 -9.61 -11.98 16.18
N GLY A 145 -10.37 -11.46 17.13
CA GLY A 145 -9.96 -10.30 17.94
C GLY A 145 -10.03 -8.94 17.22
N GLY A 146 -10.47 -8.91 15.96
CA GLY A 146 -10.56 -7.70 15.14
C GLY A 146 -11.97 -7.45 14.61
N THR A 147 -12.11 -6.34 13.87
CA THR A 147 -13.36 -5.86 13.31
C THR A 147 -13.28 -5.85 11.78
N ASN A 148 -14.31 -6.39 11.10
CA ASN A 148 -14.56 -6.11 9.70
C ASN A 148 -15.29 -4.76 9.60
N LEU A 149 -14.72 -3.81 8.85
CA LEU A 149 -15.26 -2.46 8.71
C LEU A 149 -16.49 -2.41 7.77
N ASN A 150 -16.75 -3.49 7.04
CA ASN A 150 -17.92 -3.66 6.16
C ASN A 150 -18.13 -2.49 5.19
N LEU A 151 -17.08 -2.12 4.47
CA LEU A 151 -17.10 -0.96 3.59
C LEU A 151 -17.70 -1.31 2.22
N GLU A 152 -18.60 -0.47 1.72
CA GLU A 152 -19.12 -0.57 0.35
C GLU A 152 -18.29 0.23 -0.67
N LYS A 153 -17.53 1.21 -0.17
CA LYS A 153 -16.63 2.07 -0.94
C LYS A 153 -15.31 2.26 -0.21
N LEU A 154 -14.22 2.31 -0.97
CA LEU A 154 -12.88 2.59 -0.48
C LEU A 154 -12.21 3.61 -1.38
N TYR A 155 -11.64 4.66 -0.79
CA TYR A 155 -10.76 5.58 -1.49
C TYR A 155 -9.32 5.11 -1.29
N VAL A 156 -8.56 4.97 -2.39
CA VAL A 156 -7.16 4.53 -2.34
C VAL A 156 -6.28 5.59 -2.96
N LEU A 157 -5.34 6.11 -2.16
CA LEU A 157 -4.33 7.03 -2.64
C LEU A 157 -3.18 6.23 -3.26
N VAL A 158 -2.83 6.53 -4.51
CA VAL A 158 -1.86 5.76 -5.29
C VAL A 158 -0.90 6.66 -6.04
N SER A 159 0.28 6.11 -6.36
CA SER A 159 1.31 6.77 -7.18
C SER A 159 1.94 5.79 -8.16
N GLY A 160 2.91 6.26 -8.96
CA GLY A 160 3.72 5.38 -9.82
C GLY A 160 4.56 4.35 -9.06
N GLU A 161 4.74 4.54 -7.75
CA GLU A 161 5.44 3.59 -6.87
C GLU A 161 4.52 2.49 -6.35
N THR A 162 3.20 2.70 -6.32
CA THR A 162 2.21 1.70 -5.90
C THR A 162 2.31 0.47 -6.80
N SER A 163 2.74 -0.68 -6.25
CA SER A 163 3.04 -1.85 -7.08
C SER A 163 2.78 -3.19 -6.38
N ALA A 164 2.72 -4.25 -7.17
CA ALA A 164 2.67 -5.65 -6.76
C ALA A 164 1.59 -5.94 -5.69
N ALA A 165 1.93 -6.15 -4.40
CA ALA A 165 0.95 -6.49 -3.36
C ALA A 165 -0.13 -5.40 -3.18
N ALA A 166 0.24 -4.13 -3.30
CA ALA A 166 -0.72 -3.02 -3.23
C ALA A 166 -1.72 -3.05 -4.41
N GLU A 167 -1.24 -3.30 -5.62
CA GLU A 167 -2.10 -3.47 -6.79
C GLU A 167 -2.94 -4.75 -6.70
N LEU A 168 -2.38 -5.82 -6.15
CA LEU A 168 -3.12 -7.06 -5.89
C LEU A 168 -4.27 -6.82 -4.92
N LEU A 169 -4.05 -6.09 -3.82
CA LEU A 169 -5.13 -5.71 -2.90
C LEU A 169 -6.23 -4.94 -3.63
N ILE A 170 -5.87 -3.90 -4.38
CA ILE A 170 -6.82 -3.11 -5.19
C ILE A 170 -7.62 -4.03 -6.12
N ASN A 171 -6.95 -4.92 -6.86
CA ASN A 171 -7.61 -5.86 -7.78
C ASN A 171 -8.53 -6.84 -7.06
N SER A 172 -8.14 -7.31 -5.87
CA SER A 172 -8.91 -8.26 -5.07
C SER A 172 -10.21 -7.65 -4.50
N LEU A 173 -10.20 -6.35 -4.21
CA LEU A 173 -11.35 -5.62 -3.65
C LEU A 173 -12.39 -5.26 -4.73
N LYS A 174 -11.96 -4.93 -5.95
CA LYS A 174 -12.83 -4.46 -7.05
C LYS A 174 -14.06 -5.34 -7.36
N PRO A 175 -14.02 -6.69 -7.25
CA PRO A 175 -15.21 -7.52 -7.47
C PRO A 175 -16.31 -7.33 -6.42
N TYR A 176 -16.01 -6.75 -5.26
CA TYR A 176 -16.88 -6.76 -4.09
C TYR A 176 -17.34 -5.37 -3.63
N MET A 177 -16.60 -4.33 -3.98
CA MET A 177 -16.87 -2.97 -3.54
C MET A 177 -16.41 -1.94 -4.56
N THR A 178 -16.88 -0.71 -4.40
CA THR A 178 -16.40 0.41 -5.20
C THR A 178 -15.02 0.84 -4.70
N VAL A 179 -13.99 0.77 -5.56
CA VAL A 179 -12.63 1.25 -5.25
C VAL A 179 -12.35 2.48 -6.10
N VAL A 180 -12.19 3.63 -5.45
CA VAL A 180 -11.92 4.93 -6.09
C VAL A 180 -10.44 5.25 -5.94
N LEU A 181 -9.72 5.35 -7.06
CA LEU A 181 -8.28 5.62 -7.09
C LEU A 181 -8.01 7.12 -7.25
N VAL A 182 -7.22 7.67 -6.34
CA VAL A 182 -6.81 9.09 -6.32
C VAL A 182 -5.29 9.18 -6.36
N GLY A 183 -4.74 10.00 -7.25
CA GLY A 183 -3.30 10.19 -7.33
C GLY A 183 -2.73 10.09 -8.73
N ALA A 184 -1.80 9.17 -8.96
CA ALA A 184 -1.20 8.88 -10.26
C ALA A 184 -1.30 7.39 -10.59
N LYS A 185 -1.20 7.07 -11.89
CA LYS A 185 -1.26 5.71 -12.42
C LYS A 185 -0.24 4.80 -11.73
N THR A 186 -0.66 3.59 -11.31
CA THR A 186 0.18 2.61 -10.64
C THR A 186 1.19 1.92 -11.56
N ALA A 187 2.09 1.10 -11.01
CA ALA A 187 3.22 0.52 -11.72
C ALA A 187 2.85 -0.59 -12.73
N GLY A 188 1.88 -1.44 -12.41
CA GLY A 188 1.44 -2.52 -13.31
C GLY A 188 2.18 -3.84 -13.13
N LYS A 189 2.14 -4.43 -11.94
CA LYS A 189 2.81 -5.70 -11.62
C LYS A 189 1.81 -6.77 -11.14
N PRO A 190 1.02 -7.37 -12.05
CA PRO A 190 0.04 -8.43 -11.70
C PRO A 190 0.67 -9.81 -11.50
N TYR A 191 1.96 -9.92 -11.36
CA TYR A 191 2.72 -11.16 -11.32
C TYR A 191 3.55 -11.28 -10.04
N GLY A 192 3.80 -12.53 -9.64
CA GLY A 192 4.69 -12.88 -8.55
C GLY A 192 5.88 -13.71 -9.00
N THR A 193 6.90 -13.71 -8.16
CA THR A 193 8.15 -14.43 -8.39
C THR A 193 8.30 -15.59 -7.42
N THR A 194 9.19 -16.52 -7.73
CA THR A 194 9.64 -17.55 -6.79
C THR A 194 11.17 -17.50 -6.75
N PRO A 195 11.78 -17.23 -5.59
CA PRO A 195 13.22 -17.16 -5.49
C PRO A 195 13.85 -18.53 -5.67
N TYR A 196 14.89 -18.60 -6.49
CA TYR A 196 15.81 -19.73 -6.60
C TYR A 196 17.17 -19.31 -6.09
N VAL A 197 17.58 -19.89 -4.96
CA VAL A 197 18.84 -19.55 -4.29
C VAL A 197 19.82 -20.70 -4.51
N ASN A 198 21.04 -20.38 -4.92
CA ASN A 198 22.17 -21.29 -4.94
C ASN A 198 23.20 -20.86 -3.92
N GLU A 199 23.17 -21.46 -2.73
CA GLU A 199 24.04 -21.10 -1.61
C GLU A 199 25.52 -21.39 -1.91
N ALA A 200 25.82 -22.44 -2.69
CA ALA A 200 27.19 -22.82 -3.01
C ALA A 200 27.91 -21.77 -3.88
N TYR A 201 27.17 -21.08 -4.72
CA TYR A 201 27.70 -20.03 -5.61
C TYR A 201 27.21 -18.61 -5.23
N GLN A 202 26.52 -18.47 -4.11
CA GLN A 202 26.05 -17.18 -3.55
C GLN A 202 25.28 -16.30 -4.56
N TRP A 203 24.40 -16.90 -5.36
CA TRP A 203 23.50 -16.15 -6.23
C TRP A 203 22.05 -16.56 -6.03
N SER A 204 21.15 -15.65 -6.33
CA SER A 204 19.72 -15.90 -6.41
C SER A 204 19.13 -15.28 -7.67
N VAL A 205 18.07 -15.92 -8.20
CA VAL A 205 17.24 -15.35 -9.27
C VAL A 205 15.78 -15.44 -8.86
N ASN A 206 15.02 -14.42 -9.22
CA ASN A 206 13.58 -14.32 -8.93
C ASN A 206 12.79 -14.26 -10.24
N PRO A 207 12.65 -15.39 -10.97
CA PRO A 207 11.85 -15.41 -12.18
C PRO A 207 10.37 -15.23 -11.88
N VAL A 208 9.64 -14.60 -12.80
CA VAL A 208 8.19 -14.57 -12.76
C VAL A 208 7.65 -15.98 -12.95
N THR A 209 6.93 -16.47 -11.96
CA THR A 209 6.39 -17.84 -11.95
C THR A 209 4.88 -17.92 -12.02
N HIS A 210 4.16 -16.87 -11.63
CA HIS A 210 2.70 -16.86 -11.60
C HIS A 210 2.13 -15.46 -11.81
N MET A 211 0.85 -15.43 -12.12
CA MET A 211 0.05 -14.20 -12.16
C MET A 211 -1.08 -14.26 -11.14
N TYR A 212 -1.45 -13.10 -10.63
CA TYR A 212 -2.55 -12.94 -9.69
C TYR A 212 -3.83 -12.50 -10.42
N TYR A 213 -4.90 -13.22 -10.18
CA TYR A 213 -6.23 -12.94 -10.71
C TYR A 213 -7.20 -12.63 -9.57
N ASN A 214 -8.13 -11.74 -9.77
CA ASN A 214 -9.22 -11.50 -8.82
C ASN A 214 -10.36 -12.53 -8.96
N ALA A 215 -11.42 -12.40 -8.17
CA ALA A 215 -12.56 -13.30 -8.20
C ALA A 215 -13.32 -13.36 -9.55
N ASN A 216 -13.16 -12.35 -10.39
CA ASN A 216 -13.72 -12.29 -11.75
C ASN A 216 -12.72 -12.76 -12.81
N ASP A 217 -11.65 -13.45 -12.40
CA ASP A 217 -10.57 -13.95 -13.27
C ASP A 217 -9.87 -12.81 -14.07
N LYS A 218 -9.69 -11.63 -13.47
CA LYS A 218 -9.06 -10.46 -14.06
C LYS A 218 -7.66 -10.21 -13.49
N ALA A 219 -6.70 -9.94 -14.40
CA ALA A 219 -5.32 -9.54 -14.12
C ALA A 219 -4.87 -8.48 -15.15
N ASP A 220 -5.78 -7.61 -15.56
CA ASP A 220 -5.67 -6.70 -16.71
C ASP A 220 -5.04 -5.34 -16.38
N TYR A 221 -4.16 -5.31 -15.37
CA TYR A 221 -3.43 -4.11 -14.95
C TYR A 221 -1.92 -4.17 -15.20
N THR A 222 -1.47 -4.87 -16.24
CA THR A 222 -0.04 -4.94 -16.62
C THR A 222 0.59 -3.59 -16.98
N SER A 223 -0.24 -2.60 -17.28
CA SER A 223 0.18 -1.21 -17.51
C SER A 223 -0.14 -0.29 -16.33
N GLY A 224 -0.50 -0.84 -15.17
CA GLY A 224 -0.98 -0.10 -14.00
C GLY A 224 -2.46 0.26 -14.07
N PHE A 225 -3.05 0.52 -12.91
CA PHE A 225 -4.40 1.06 -12.81
C PHE A 225 -4.37 2.55 -13.15
N ALA A 226 -5.24 2.98 -14.04
CA ALA A 226 -5.54 4.40 -14.21
C ALA A 226 -6.30 4.90 -12.97
N VAL A 227 -6.08 6.15 -12.60
CA VAL A 227 -6.78 6.78 -11.47
C VAL A 227 -8.12 7.37 -11.93
N ASP A 228 -9.09 7.39 -11.02
CA ASP A 228 -10.37 8.07 -11.23
C ASP A 228 -10.22 9.58 -11.06
N TYR A 229 -9.34 10.00 -10.14
CA TYR A 229 -9.06 11.40 -9.85
C TYR A 229 -7.55 11.64 -9.80
N ALA A 230 -7.06 12.43 -10.76
CA ALA A 230 -5.64 12.76 -10.84
C ALA A 230 -5.23 13.80 -9.78
N ALA A 231 -4.24 13.47 -8.97
CA ALA A 231 -3.65 14.30 -7.94
C ALA A 231 -2.18 13.90 -7.71
N ALA A 232 -1.33 14.12 -8.72
CA ALA A 232 0.05 13.67 -8.68
C ALA A 232 0.95 14.67 -7.96
N GLU A 233 1.73 14.18 -7.01
CA GLU A 233 2.83 14.94 -6.40
C GLU A 233 3.95 15.17 -7.44
N SER A 234 4.47 16.38 -7.47
CA SER A 234 5.57 16.76 -8.36
C SER A 234 6.36 17.94 -7.76
N LEU A 235 7.50 18.25 -8.32
CA LEU A 235 8.25 19.43 -7.90
C LEU A 235 7.46 20.73 -8.08
N SER A 236 6.51 20.79 -9.01
CA SER A 236 5.63 21.94 -9.19
C SER A 236 4.54 22.05 -8.12
N THR A 237 4.24 20.95 -7.42
CA THR A 237 3.27 20.89 -6.31
C THR A 237 3.95 20.84 -4.95
N LEU A 238 5.27 21.03 -4.86
CA LEU A 238 6.05 20.91 -3.63
C LEU A 238 5.51 21.80 -2.50
N ALA A 239 4.93 22.95 -2.82
CA ALA A 239 4.30 23.85 -1.84
C ALA A 239 3.03 23.26 -1.18
N THR A 240 2.46 22.20 -1.77
CA THR A 240 1.28 21.50 -1.23
C THR A 240 1.65 20.26 -0.40
N PHE A 241 2.93 19.94 -0.29
CA PHE A 241 3.40 18.83 0.54
C PHE A 241 3.16 19.16 2.00
N GLN A 242 2.48 18.26 2.68
CA GLN A 242 2.14 18.35 4.09
C GLN A 242 2.41 16.99 4.75
N GLU A 243 2.43 16.97 6.06
CA GLU A 243 2.53 15.74 6.83
C GLU A 243 1.30 14.84 6.63
N PHE A 244 1.46 13.53 6.81
CA PHE A 244 0.34 12.59 6.78
C PHE A 244 -0.75 13.00 7.79
N GLY A 245 -2.00 12.88 7.36
CA GLY A 245 -3.17 13.28 8.18
C GLY A 245 -3.51 14.76 8.12
N ASN A 246 -2.68 15.61 7.53
CA ASN A 246 -3.04 17.00 7.28
C ASN A 246 -4.09 17.04 6.16
N THR A 247 -5.28 17.57 6.47
CA THR A 247 -6.42 17.64 5.52
C THR A 247 -6.17 18.56 4.33
N GLY A 248 -5.11 19.36 4.34
CA GLY A 248 -4.65 20.18 3.21
C GLY A 248 -3.62 19.48 2.31
N GLU A 249 -3.15 18.26 2.66
CA GLU A 249 -2.26 17.47 1.82
C GLU A 249 -2.95 17.13 0.50
N LEU A 250 -2.22 17.15 -0.60
CA LEU A 250 -2.77 17.11 -1.97
C LEU A 250 -3.68 15.91 -2.22
N LEU A 251 -3.20 14.69 -1.97
CA LEU A 251 -3.98 13.48 -2.26
C LEU A 251 -5.10 13.29 -1.25
N LEU A 252 -4.79 13.49 0.04
CA LEU A 252 -5.79 13.36 1.11
C LEU A 252 -6.92 14.37 0.94
N SER A 253 -6.60 15.65 0.66
CA SER A 253 -7.61 16.67 0.42
C SER A 253 -8.47 16.38 -0.79
N THR A 254 -7.89 15.79 -1.84
CA THR A 254 -8.64 15.38 -3.03
C THR A 254 -9.63 14.26 -2.69
N ALA A 255 -9.19 13.23 -1.95
CA ALA A 255 -10.08 12.16 -1.51
C ALA A 255 -11.18 12.65 -0.57
N LEU A 256 -10.84 13.52 0.40
CA LEU A 256 -11.82 14.08 1.34
C LEU A 256 -12.93 14.88 0.64
N LYS A 257 -12.63 15.60 -0.44
CA LYS A 257 -13.64 16.33 -1.24
C LYS A 257 -14.62 15.43 -1.98
N LEU A 258 -14.32 14.13 -2.13
CA LEU A 258 -15.21 13.15 -2.75
C LEU A 258 -16.18 12.50 -1.73
N ILE A 259 -15.98 12.79 -0.45
CA ILE A 259 -16.83 12.33 0.65
C ILE A 259 -17.89 13.41 0.91
N GLU A 260 -19.13 13.09 0.51
CA GLU A 260 -20.31 13.94 0.65
C GLU A 260 -21.07 13.66 1.94
#